data_cea6bdf82457e21d0d3b4f5b90af9a2a
#
_entry.id   cea6bdf82457e21d0d3b4f5b90af9a2a
#
_cell.length_a   1.000
_cell.length_b   1.000
_cell.length_c   1.000
_cell.angle_alpha   90.00
_cell.angle_beta   90.00
_cell.angle_gamma   90.00
#
_symmetry.space_group_name_H-M   'P 1'
#
loop_
_entity.id
_entity.type
_entity.pdbx_description
1 polymer ?
#
loop_
_entity_poly.entity_id
_entity_poly.type
_entity_poly.pdbx_seq_one_letter_code
_entity_poly.pdbx_strand_id
1 'polypeptide(L)'
;QEREFIYEIFEEICGARLTTNIGRIGGFERDFNAVAFEKIREFLKRYPPVLKEFEEMFVRNRIFIERTSGVAAVTPEEALDYGWSGPILRATGVDYDVRVQNPYCSYEEFDFDVPVGATGDVYDRFMVRNEEMWQSLRIIEQALEKIEKEPKGVFHAEVPDFYLPPKEQVYTNMEALIYHFKIVMGEVDTPKAEVYHAVEGANGELGFYLIHDGGRSPYRLHFRRPSFVNY
;
A
#
# COMPACT_ATOMS: atom_id res chain seq x y z
N GLN A 1 19.05 3.04 -9.04
CA GLN A 1 19.65 4.03 -8.14
C GLN A 1 18.58 4.66 -7.24
N GLU A 2 17.46 5.20 -7.79
CA GLU A 2 16.40 5.84 -7.00
C GLU A 2 15.63 4.86 -6.08
N ARG A 3 15.49 3.61 -6.48
CA ARG A 3 14.91 2.56 -5.65
C ARG A 3 15.71 2.31 -4.36
N GLU A 4 17.05 2.43 -4.40
CA GLU A 4 17.89 2.34 -3.21
C GLU A 4 17.57 3.46 -2.22
N PHE A 5 17.30 4.66 -2.72
CA PHE A 5 16.93 5.78 -1.87
C PHE A 5 15.60 5.57 -1.14
N ILE A 6 14.62 4.94 -1.80
CA ILE A 6 13.37 4.51 -1.14
C ILE A 6 13.66 3.48 -0.04
N TYR A 7 14.58 2.55 -0.26
CA TYR A 7 14.96 1.58 0.77
C TYR A 7 15.67 2.22 1.97
N GLU A 8 16.44 3.28 1.75
CA GLU A 8 17.04 4.07 2.83
C GLU A 8 16.00 4.80 3.67
N ILE A 9 14.90 5.26 3.04
CA ILE A 9 13.75 5.81 3.76
C ILE A 9 13.07 4.74 4.62
N PHE A 10 12.82 3.55 4.06
CA PHE A 10 12.23 2.45 4.83
C PHE A 10 13.12 1.98 5.98
N GLU A 11 14.43 1.90 5.76
CA GLU A 11 15.40 1.55 6.80
C GLU A 11 15.37 2.57 7.95
N GLU A 12 15.26 3.86 7.65
CA GLU A 12 15.14 4.93 8.66
C GLU A 12 13.85 4.81 9.48
N ILE A 13 12.73 4.52 8.80
CA ILE A 13 11.41 4.48 9.43
C ILE A 13 11.23 3.20 10.27
N CYS A 14 11.58 2.04 9.74
CA CYS A 14 11.27 0.74 10.35
C CYS A 14 12.49 -0.17 10.60
N GLY A 15 13.70 0.27 10.25
CA GLY A 15 14.92 -0.53 10.44
C GLY A 15 15.10 -1.68 9.44
N ALA A 16 14.21 -1.80 8.44
CA ALA A 16 14.26 -2.85 7.43
C ALA A 16 14.03 -2.27 6.03
N ARG A 17 14.80 -2.74 5.04
CA ARG A 17 14.76 -2.23 3.66
C ARG A 17 13.56 -2.73 2.86
N LEU A 18 13.08 -3.93 3.12
CA LEU A 18 12.00 -4.60 2.36
C LEU A 18 10.85 -5.07 3.23
N THR A 19 11.15 -5.66 4.37
CA THR A 19 10.16 -6.24 5.27
C THR A 19 9.72 -5.19 6.30
N THR A 20 9.00 -4.19 5.83
CA THR A 20 8.50 -3.12 6.68
C THR A 20 7.45 -3.67 7.64
N ASN A 21 7.60 -3.38 8.94
CA ASN A 21 6.72 -3.88 9.99
C ASN A 21 6.36 -2.79 11.03
N ILE A 22 6.41 -1.53 10.62
CA ILE A 22 6.08 -0.40 11.48
C ILE A 22 4.60 -0.37 11.89
N GLY A 23 3.71 -0.90 11.02
CA GLY A 23 2.27 -1.01 11.32
C GLY A 23 2.01 -2.04 12.40
N ARG A 24 1.23 -1.66 13.41
CA ARG A 24 0.76 -2.51 14.50
C ARG A 24 -0.76 -2.42 14.59
N ILE A 25 -1.39 -3.34 15.31
CA ILE A 25 -2.81 -3.19 15.65
C ILE A 25 -2.95 -1.94 16.53
N GLY A 26 -3.73 -0.99 16.04
CA GLY A 26 -3.91 0.31 16.70
C GLY A 26 -3.09 1.46 16.13
N GLY A 27 -2.18 1.24 15.17
CA GLY A 27 -1.39 2.31 14.52
C GLY A 27 0.05 1.95 14.22
N PHE A 28 0.98 2.81 14.58
CA PHE A 28 2.41 2.61 14.34
C PHE A 28 3.16 2.26 15.63
N GLU A 29 4.26 1.53 15.51
CA GLU A 29 5.13 1.22 16.64
C GLU A 29 5.88 2.45 17.17
N ARG A 30 6.23 3.36 16.28
CA ARG A 30 6.96 4.60 16.59
C ARG A 30 6.55 5.72 15.63
N ASP A 31 6.76 6.95 16.06
CA ASP A 31 6.56 8.13 15.22
C ASP A 31 7.72 8.30 14.23
N PHE A 32 7.49 9.03 13.15
CA PHE A 32 8.51 9.39 12.18
C PHE A 32 9.45 10.45 12.77
N ASN A 33 10.74 10.25 12.56
CA ASN A 33 11.76 11.21 13.00
C ASN A 33 12.02 12.29 11.94
N ALA A 34 12.72 13.34 12.34
CA ALA A 34 13.05 14.46 11.46
C ALA A 34 13.89 14.02 10.24
N VAL A 35 14.76 13.01 10.41
CA VAL A 35 15.62 12.51 9.34
C VAL A 35 14.79 11.81 8.25
N ALA A 36 13.76 11.05 8.65
CA ALA A 36 12.84 10.43 7.69
C ALA A 36 12.10 11.49 6.84
N PHE A 37 11.61 12.56 7.47
CA PHE A 37 10.97 13.66 6.74
C PHE A 37 11.92 14.37 5.77
N GLU A 38 13.17 14.60 6.16
CA GLU A 38 14.17 15.20 5.27
C GLU A 38 14.46 14.28 4.06
N LYS A 39 14.63 12.99 4.28
CA LYS A 39 14.83 12.02 3.20
C LYS A 39 13.61 11.98 2.24
N ILE A 40 12.38 12.02 2.75
CA ILE A 40 11.17 12.06 1.92
C ILE A 40 11.14 13.36 1.08
N ARG A 41 11.47 14.52 1.66
CA ARG A 41 11.55 15.79 0.91
C ARG A 41 12.63 15.76 -0.16
N GLU A 42 13.76 15.16 0.12
CA GLU A 42 14.84 14.99 -0.86
C GLU A 42 14.36 14.07 -2.00
N PHE A 43 13.67 12.98 -1.70
CA PHE A 43 13.06 12.09 -2.69
C PHE A 43 12.09 12.84 -3.61
N LEU A 44 11.17 13.63 -3.04
CA LEU A 44 10.21 14.44 -3.80
C LEU A 44 10.87 15.45 -4.75
N LYS A 45 12.05 15.95 -4.42
CA LYS A 45 12.81 16.86 -5.31
C LYS A 45 13.58 16.10 -6.38
N ARG A 46 14.11 14.94 -6.05
CA ARG A 46 15.03 14.18 -6.89
C ARG A 46 14.32 13.30 -7.90
N TYR A 47 13.17 12.73 -7.55
CA TYR A 47 12.50 11.73 -8.36
C TYR A 47 11.80 12.27 -9.62
N PRO A 48 11.13 13.45 -9.62
CA PRO A 48 10.47 13.98 -10.81
C PRO A 48 11.35 14.15 -12.05
N PRO A 49 12.62 14.64 -11.96
CA PRO A 49 13.51 14.68 -13.12
C PRO A 49 13.80 13.30 -13.69
N VAL A 50 13.93 12.28 -12.84
CA VAL A 50 14.18 10.89 -13.26
C VAL A 50 12.98 10.31 -13.98
N LEU A 51 11.75 10.58 -13.51
CA LEU A 51 10.53 10.18 -14.21
C LEU A 51 10.45 10.82 -15.60
N LYS A 52 10.76 12.11 -15.72
CA LYS A 52 10.78 12.79 -17.04
C LYS A 52 11.78 12.18 -17.99
N GLU A 53 12.99 11.88 -17.52
CA GLU A 53 14.01 11.19 -18.33
C GLU A 53 13.51 9.82 -18.79
N PHE A 54 12.86 9.08 -17.90
CA PHE A 54 12.24 7.79 -18.21
C PHE A 54 11.14 7.92 -19.26
N GLU A 55 10.27 8.92 -19.16
CA GLU A 55 9.24 9.22 -20.15
C GLU A 55 9.82 9.57 -21.50
N GLU A 56 10.83 10.41 -21.55
CA GLU A 56 11.51 10.78 -22.80
C GLU A 56 12.14 9.57 -23.49
N MET A 57 12.66 8.63 -22.70
CA MET A 57 13.29 7.42 -23.20
C MET A 57 12.29 6.41 -23.79
N PHE A 58 11.12 6.25 -23.16
CA PHE A 58 10.16 5.18 -23.51
C PHE A 58 8.92 5.67 -24.21
N VAL A 59 8.21 6.69 -23.69
CA VAL A 59 6.89 7.12 -24.17
C VAL A 59 6.91 7.57 -25.63
N ARG A 60 7.99 8.26 -26.05
CA ARG A 60 8.14 8.75 -27.42
C ARG A 60 9.02 7.87 -28.30
N ASN A 61 9.47 6.74 -27.79
CA ASN A 61 10.32 5.83 -28.52
C ASN A 61 9.49 5.02 -29.52
N ARG A 62 9.74 5.24 -30.81
CA ARG A 62 9.01 4.57 -31.90
C ARG A 62 9.11 3.03 -31.81
N ILE A 63 10.28 2.51 -31.46
CA ILE A 63 10.48 1.06 -31.33
C ILE A 63 9.62 0.51 -30.19
N PHE A 64 9.58 1.22 -29.06
CA PHE A 64 8.74 0.81 -27.92
C PHE A 64 7.25 0.84 -28.28
N ILE A 65 6.78 1.92 -28.89
CA ILE A 65 5.40 2.05 -29.33
C ILE A 65 5.00 0.94 -30.30
N GLU A 66 5.78 0.70 -31.34
CA GLU A 66 5.51 -0.34 -32.36
C GLU A 66 5.51 -1.77 -31.77
N ARG A 67 6.24 -2.01 -30.68
CA ARG A 67 6.29 -3.32 -30.03
C ARG A 67 5.25 -3.53 -28.93
N THR A 68 4.59 -2.51 -28.47
CA THR A 68 3.66 -2.57 -27.33
C THR A 68 2.23 -2.21 -27.71
N SER A 69 2.04 -1.33 -28.69
CA SER A 69 0.69 -0.94 -29.15
C SER A 69 0.00 -2.10 -29.86
N GLY A 70 -1.25 -2.36 -29.49
CA GLY A 70 -2.07 -3.44 -30.03
C GLY A 70 -1.64 -4.85 -29.60
N VAL A 71 -0.61 -4.97 -28.76
CA VAL A 71 -0.14 -6.28 -28.27
C VAL A 71 -0.91 -6.64 -27.00
N ALA A 72 -1.46 -7.87 -26.96
CA ALA A 72 -2.26 -8.38 -25.84
C ALA A 72 -3.35 -7.41 -25.39
N ALA A 73 -4.01 -6.80 -26.34
CA ALA A 73 -5.19 -5.99 -26.08
C ALA A 73 -6.32 -6.88 -25.53
N VAL A 74 -6.96 -6.40 -24.47
CA VAL A 74 -8.05 -7.10 -23.77
C VAL A 74 -9.22 -6.14 -23.65
N THR A 75 -10.43 -6.63 -23.87
CA THR A 75 -11.64 -5.85 -23.72
C THR A 75 -12.01 -5.62 -22.25
N PRO A 76 -12.74 -4.56 -21.91
CA PRO A 76 -13.24 -4.35 -20.55
C PRO A 76 -14.05 -5.52 -20.02
N GLU A 77 -14.88 -6.14 -20.87
CA GLU A 77 -15.72 -7.29 -20.50
C GLU A 77 -14.87 -8.49 -20.13
N GLU A 78 -13.89 -8.85 -20.95
CA GLU A 78 -12.95 -9.95 -20.66
C GLU A 78 -12.17 -9.68 -19.36
N ALA A 79 -11.70 -8.45 -19.15
CA ALA A 79 -10.94 -8.09 -17.95
C ALA A 79 -11.80 -8.24 -16.68
N LEU A 80 -13.08 -7.90 -16.73
CA LEU A 80 -14.01 -8.06 -15.62
C LEU A 80 -14.36 -9.53 -15.38
N ASP A 81 -14.56 -10.33 -16.43
CA ASP A 81 -14.85 -11.76 -16.34
C ASP A 81 -13.70 -12.55 -15.70
N TYR A 82 -12.46 -12.17 -15.99
CA TYR A 82 -11.27 -12.72 -15.33
C TYR A 82 -11.04 -12.17 -13.91
N GLY A 83 -11.81 -11.17 -13.50
CA GLY A 83 -11.67 -10.54 -12.18
C GLY A 83 -10.39 -9.72 -12.03
N TRP A 84 -9.90 -9.10 -13.10
CA TRP A 84 -8.72 -8.25 -13.08
C TRP A 84 -8.98 -6.98 -12.28
N SER A 85 -7.90 -6.38 -11.80
CA SER A 85 -7.94 -5.13 -11.03
C SER A 85 -6.64 -4.34 -11.24
N GLY A 86 -6.62 -3.10 -10.77
CA GLY A 86 -5.46 -2.22 -10.82
C GLY A 86 -5.11 -1.76 -12.23
N PRO A 87 -3.82 -1.49 -12.50
CA PRO A 87 -3.38 -0.91 -13.77
C PRO A 87 -3.79 -1.69 -15.02
N ILE A 88 -3.89 -3.01 -14.92
CA ILE A 88 -4.29 -3.86 -16.05
C ILE A 88 -5.77 -3.64 -16.39
N LEU A 89 -6.64 -3.59 -15.39
CA LEU A 89 -8.05 -3.28 -15.57
C LEU A 89 -8.23 -1.83 -16.05
N ARG A 90 -7.57 -0.88 -15.39
CA ARG A 90 -7.65 0.54 -15.77
C ARG A 90 -7.17 0.82 -17.19
N ALA A 91 -6.21 0.06 -17.69
CA ALA A 91 -5.75 0.15 -19.08
C ALA A 91 -6.86 -0.18 -20.11
N THR A 92 -7.87 -0.97 -19.75
CA THR A 92 -9.03 -1.30 -20.62
C THR A 92 -10.11 -0.21 -20.65
N GLY A 93 -9.98 0.85 -19.89
CA GLY A 93 -10.97 1.92 -19.81
C GLY A 93 -11.92 1.83 -18.61
N VAL A 94 -11.76 0.84 -17.73
CA VAL A 94 -12.57 0.70 -16.52
C VAL A 94 -11.98 1.52 -15.39
N ASP A 95 -12.73 2.50 -14.89
CA ASP A 95 -12.36 3.33 -13.76
C ASP A 95 -12.69 2.62 -12.45
N TYR A 96 -11.74 1.81 -11.98
CA TYR A 96 -11.84 1.12 -10.70
C TYR A 96 -10.55 1.25 -9.89
N ASP A 97 -10.66 1.86 -8.71
CA ASP A 97 -9.57 1.99 -7.75
C ASP A 97 -10.12 1.83 -6.32
N VAL A 98 -9.56 0.92 -5.54
CA VAL A 98 -10.01 0.64 -4.16
C VAL A 98 -9.88 1.87 -3.27
N ARG A 99 -8.89 2.72 -3.51
CA ARG A 99 -8.66 3.95 -2.75
C ARG A 99 -9.81 4.96 -2.88
N VAL A 100 -10.52 4.93 -4.02
CA VAL A 100 -11.67 5.80 -4.30
C VAL A 100 -12.99 5.10 -3.95
N GLN A 101 -13.15 3.82 -4.30
CA GLN A 101 -14.38 3.08 -4.09
C GLN A 101 -14.62 2.67 -2.62
N ASN A 102 -13.55 2.30 -1.93
CA ASN A 102 -13.55 1.95 -0.51
C ASN A 102 -12.37 2.64 0.19
N PRO A 103 -12.44 3.93 0.46
CA PRO A 103 -11.33 4.70 1.03
C PRO A 103 -10.82 4.11 2.35
N TYR A 104 -9.52 4.10 2.52
CA TYR A 104 -8.83 3.66 3.74
C TYR A 104 -7.61 4.56 3.98
N CYS A 105 -7.07 4.59 5.19
CA CYS A 105 -5.89 5.39 5.54
C CYS A 105 -5.95 6.85 5.07
N SER A 106 -7.10 7.50 5.22
CA SER A 106 -7.33 8.91 4.84
C SER A 106 -7.18 9.21 3.34
N TYR A 107 -7.28 8.23 2.44
CA TYR A 107 -7.21 8.50 0.99
C TYR A 107 -8.31 9.46 0.52
N GLU A 108 -9.46 9.52 1.18
CA GLU A 108 -10.54 10.47 0.92
C GLU A 108 -10.16 11.94 1.12
N GLU A 109 -9.04 12.20 1.81
CA GLU A 109 -8.56 13.55 2.11
C GLU A 109 -7.50 14.03 1.10
N PHE A 110 -7.04 13.14 0.21
CA PHE A 110 -6.02 13.46 -0.78
C PHE A 110 -6.63 13.68 -2.16
N ASP A 111 -6.14 14.70 -2.84
CA ASP A 111 -6.50 15.01 -4.22
C ASP A 111 -5.54 14.30 -5.17
N PHE A 112 -6.04 13.29 -5.89
CA PHE A 112 -5.33 12.55 -6.92
C PHE A 112 -6.28 12.04 -8.00
N ASP A 113 -5.75 11.84 -9.18
CA ASP A 113 -6.49 11.33 -10.31
C ASP A 113 -6.23 9.82 -10.49
N VAL A 114 -7.26 9.09 -10.92
CA VAL A 114 -7.12 7.68 -11.28
C VAL A 114 -6.84 7.59 -12.78
N PRO A 115 -5.63 7.20 -13.20
CA PRO A 115 -5.32 7.11 -14.62
C PRO A 115 -6.02 5.93 -15.27
N VAL A 116 -6.65 6.17 -16.41
CA VAL A 116 -7.42 5.19 -17.18
C VAL A 116 -6.93 5.19 -18.63
N GLY A 117 -6.70 4.00 -19.19
CA GLY A 117 -6.37 3.80 -20.60
C GLY A 117 -7.61 3.67 -21.48
N ALA A 118 -7.41 3.22 -22.70
CA ALA A 118 -8.50 3.07 -23.67
C ALA A 118 -8.49 1.74 -24.43
N THR A 119 -7.31 1.18 -24.72
CA THR A 119 -7.16 0.03 -25.64
C THR A 119 -6.90 -1.29 -24.92
N GLY A 120 -6.54 -1.24 -23.63
CA GLY A 120 -6.23 -2.44 -22.84
C GLY A 120 -4.97 -3.18 -23.28
N ASP A 121 -4.12 -2.57 -24.11
CA ASP A 121 -2.89 -3.17 -24.60
C ASP A 121 -1.70 -2.97 -23.65
N VAL A 122 -0.54 -3.49 -24.02
CA VAL A 122 0.68 -3.36 -23.22
C VAL A 122 1.14 -1.91 -23.11
N TYR A 123 0.93 -1.09 -24.14
CA TYR A 123 1.29 0.31 -24.12
C TYR A 123 0.45 1.08 -23.11
N ASP A 124 -0.87 0.90 -23.11
CA ASP A 124 -1.77 1.54 -22.14
C ASP A 124 -1.47 1.10 -20.70
N ARG A 125 -1.16 -0.19 -20.48
CA ARG A 125 -0.74 -0.67 -19.14
C ARG A 125 0.53 0.00 -18.66
N PHE A 126 1.47 0.28 -19.56
CA PHE A 126 2.68 1.04 -19.25
C PHE A 126 2.35 2.49 -18.93
N MET A 127 1.50 3.14 -19.75
CA MET A 127 1.11 4.54 -19.56
C MET A 127 0.36 4.76 -18.24
N VAL A 128 -0.58 3.89 -17.91
CA VAL A 128 -1.30 3.92 -16.63
C VAL A 128 -0.33 3.83 -15.45
N ARG A 129 0.62 2.88 -15.48
CA ARG A 129 1.62 2.77 -14.40
C ARG A 129 2.55 3.97 -14.31
N ASN A 130 2.90 4.56 -15.44
CA ASN A 130 3.72 5.76 -15.45
C ASN A 130 2.98 6.94 -14.80
N GLU A 131 1.73 7.14 -15.16
CA GLU A 131 0.90 8.20 -14.56
C GLU A 131 0.64 7.95 -13.06
N GLU A 132 0.45 6.70 -12.64
CA GLU A 132 0.31 6.34 -11.23
C GLU A 132 1.54 6.73 -10.39
N MET A 133 2.75 6.73 -10.96
CA MET A 133 3.93 7.21 -10.25
C MET A 133 3.86 8.72 -9.97
N TRP A 134 3.33 9.52 -10.91
CA TRP A 134 3.10 10.95 -10.70
C TRP A 134 2.04 11.19 -9.63
N GLN A 135 0.93 10.46 -9.69
CA GLN A 135 -0.13 10.57 -8.68
C GLN A 135 0.37 10.14 -7.29
N SER A 136 1.23 9.12 -7.22
CA SER A 136 1.85 8.71 -5.97
C SER A 136 2.75 9.79 -5.36
N LEU A 137 3.52 10.52 -6.17
CA LEU A 137 4.30 11.67 -5.71
C LEU A 137 3.39 12.77 -5.15
N ARG A 138 2.29 13.08 -5.86
CA ARG A 138 1.29 14.06 -5.43
C ARG A 138 0.67 13.71 -4.08
N ILE A 139 0.35 12.43 -3.85
CA ILE A 139 -0.16 11.94 -2.57
C ILE A 139 0.89 12.07 -1.46
N ILE A 140 2.15 11.69 -1.71
CA ILE A 140 3.23 11.78 -0.73
C ILE A 140 3.47 13.24 -0.32
N GLU A 141 3.45 14.18 -1.27
CA GLU A 141 3.60 15.61 -1.00
C GLU A 141 2.49 16.13 -0.09
N GLN A 142 1.23 15.84 -0.42
CA GLN A 142 0.08 16.22 0.40
C GLN A 142 0.11 15.60 1.79
N ALA A 143 0.46 14.31 1.88
CA ALA A 143 0.58 13.61 3.17
C ALA A 143 1.68 14.24 4.05
N LEU A 144 2.83 14.59 3.46
CA LEU A 144 3.92 15.23 4.18
C LEU A 144 3.50 16.62 4.70
N GLU A 145 2.87 17.43 3.85
CA GLU A 145 2.35 18.74 4.25
C GLU A 145 1.31 18.66 5.36
N LYS A 146 0.45 17.65 5.32
CA LYS A 146 -0.59 17.43 6.33
C LYS A 146 0.04 17.07 7.67
N ILE A 147 0.96 16.11 7.70
CA ILE A 147 1.65 15.69 8.92
C ILE A 147 2.43 16.84 9.56
N GLU A 148 3.04 17.72 8.75
CA GLU A 148 3.77 18.88 9.26
C GLU A 148 2.87 19.95 9.89
N LYS A 149 1.64 20.07 9.43
CA LYS A 149 0.65 21.03 9.95
C LYS A 149 -0.08 20.51 11.18
N GLU A 150 -0.14 19.19 11.35
CA GLU A 150 -0.81 18.59 12.50
C GLU A 150 0.09 18.58 13.75
N PRO A 151 -0.48 18.81 14.94
CA PRO A 151 0.28 18.70 16.18
C PRO A 151 0.74 17.23 16.34
N LYS A 152 1.94 17.05 16.89
CA LYS A 152 2.44 15.70 17.22
C LYS A 152 1.42 15.01 18.12
N GLY A 153 0.79 13.99 17.56
CA GLY A 153 -0.28 13.25 18.19
C GLY A 153 0.15 11.87 18.71
N VAL A 154 -0.82 11.13 19.13
CA VAL A 154 -0.66 9.71 19.48
C VAL A 154 -0.54 8.92 18.17
N PHE A 155 0.60 8.28 17.93
CA PHE A 155 0.84 7.47 16.74
C PHE A 155 0.27 6.05 16.82
N HIS A 156 -0.28 5.66 17.98
CA HIS A 156 -1.04 4.42 18.15
C HIS A 156 -2.13 4.60 19.20
N ALA A 157 -3.21 3.85 19.05
CA ALA A 157 -4.26 3.76 20.05
C ALA A 157 -3.83 2.80 21.18
N GLU A 158 -4.23 3.09 22.42
CA GLU A 158 -4.04 2.16 23.52
C GLU A 158 -5.06 1.01 23.41
N VAL A 159 -4.56 -0.15 22.97
CA VAL A 159 -5.35 -1.37 22.80
C VAL A 159 -4.66 -2.49 23.59
N PRO A 160 -4.79 -2.50 24.92
CA PRO A 160 -3.99 -3.38 25.79
C PRO A 160 -4.17 -4.87 25.48
N ASP A 161 -5.34 -5.30 24.97
CA ASP A 161 -5.60 -6.69 24.62
C ASP A 161 -4.88 -7.16 23.35
N PHE A 162 -4.39 -6.24 22.51
CA PHE A 162 -3.76 -6.53 21.22
C PHE A 162 -2.35 -5.98 21.08
N TYR A 163 -1.96 -5.05 21.96
CA TYR A 163 -0.65 -4.41 21.91
C TYR A 163 0.29 -4.97 22.97
N LEU A 164 1.48 -5.37 22.55
CA LEU A 164 2.48 -5.88 23.49
C LEU A 164 2.91 -4.77 24.47
N PRO A 165 2.88 -5.04 25.77
CA PRO A 165 3.34 -4.06 26.75
C PRO A 165 4.83 -3.74 26.57
N PRO A 166 5.28 -2.54 26.97
CA PRO A 166 6.69 -2.16 26.91
C PRO A 166 7.58 -3.19 27.60
N LYS A 167 8.69 -3.54 26.97
CA LYS A 167 9.59 -4.60 27.43
C LYS A 167 10.07 -4.41 28.89
N GLU A 168 10.30 -3.18 29.29
CA GLU A 168 10.70 -2.85 30.67
C GLU A 168 9.61 -3.20 31.69
N GLN A 169 8.35 -2.98 31.33
CA GLN A 169 7.21 -3.32 32.17
C GLN A 169 7.01 -4.82 32.27
N VAL A 170 7.28 -5.57 31.20
CA VAL A 170 7.19 -7.06 31.22
C VAL A 170 8.12 -7.67 32.27
N TYR A 171 9.27 -7.06 32.53
CA TYR A 171 10.23 -7.56 33.54
C TYR A 171 9.92 -7.13 34.98
N THR A 172 9.13 -6.08 35.15
CA THR A 172 8.90 -5.46 36.47
C THR A 172 7.49 -5.57 36.98
N ASN A 173 6.52 -5.80 36.09
CA ASN A 173 5.10 -5.84 36.39
C ASN A 173 4.50 -7.19 35.99
N MET A 174 3.88 -7.89 36.94
CA MET A 174 3.28 -9.21 36.71
C MET A 174 2.09 -9.15 35.74
N GLU A 175 1.28 -8.11 35.77
CA GLU A 175 0.14 -7.95 34.86
C GLU A 175 0.64 -7.78 33.41
N ALA A 176 1.66 -6.96 33.19
CA ALA A 176 2.27 -6.79 31.88
C ALA A 176 2.89 -8.10 31.36
N LEU A 177 3.52 -8.91 32.23
CA LEU A 177 4.01 -10.23 31.90
C LEU A 177 2.90 -11.18 31.46
N ILE A 178 1.77 -11.19 32.20
CA ILE A 178 0.61 -12.02 31.87
C ILE A 178 -0.01 -11.58 30.51
N TYR A 179 -0.19 -10.29 30.27
CA TYR A 179 -0.68 -9.78 29.00
C TYR A 179 0.25 -10.13 27.83
N HIS A 180 1.56 -9.93 28.02
CA HIS A 180 2.55 -10.32 27.03
C HIS A 180 2.43 -11.82 26.70
N PHE A 181 2.33 -12.67 27.71
CA PHE A 181 2.21 -14.12 27.54
C PHE A 181 0.92 -14.48 26.77
N LYS A 182 -0.23 -13.92 27.16
CA LYS A 182 -1.51 -14.16 26.47
C LYS A 182 -1.48 -13.78 24.99
N ILE A 183 -0.96 -12.59 24.67
CA ILE A 183 -0.87 -12.11 23.28
C ILE A 183 0.04 -13.02 22.46
N VAL A 184 1.23 -13.36 22.98
CA VAL A 184 2.20 -14.20 22.27
C VAL A 184 1.68 -15.63 22.08
N MET A 185 0.93 -16.16 23.05
CA MET A 185 0.31 -17.49 22.95
C MET A 185 -0.98 -17.54 22.13
N GLY A 186 -1.44 -16.40 21.62
CA GLY A 186 -2.66 -16.32 20.83
C GLY A 186 -3.94 -16.51 21.65
N GLU A 187 -3.90 -16.18 22.94
CA GLU A 187 -5.06 -16.18 23.84
C GLU A 187 -5.80 -14.84 23.81
N VAL A 188 -5.98 -14.28 22.60
CA VAL A 188 -6.78 -13.07 22.39
C VAL A 188 -8.19 -13.50 22.01
N ASP A 189 -9.17 -13.01 22.74
CA ASP A 189 -10.59 -13.25 22.42
C ASP A 189 -10.95 -12.53 21.12
N THR A 190 -11.04 -13.29 20.05
CA THR A 190 -11.48 -12.78 18.76
C THR A 190 -12.95 -13.18 18.52
N PRO A 191 -13.80 -12.23 18.09
CA PRO A 191 -15.20 -12.54 17.84
C PRO A 191 -15.38 -13.47 16.64
N LYS A 192 -16.47 -14.24 16.63
CA LYS A 192 -16.90 -14.93 15.42
C LYS A 192 -17.31 -13.89 14.39
N ALA A 193 -16.62 -13.90 13.27
CA ALA A 193 -16.84 -12.91 12.23
C ALA A 193 -16.42 -13.42 10.85
N GLU A 194 -17.02 -12.83 9.84
CA GLU A 194 -16.65 -12.95 8.46
C GLU A 194 -16.33 -11.55 7.94
N VAL A 195 -15.12 -11.36 7.45
CA VAL A 195 -14.61 -10.04 7.03
C VAL A 195 -13.88 -10.17 5.71
N TYR A 196 -14.17 -9.25 4.80
CA TYR A 196 -13.35 -8.97 3.63
C TYR A 196 -12.83 -7.54 3.71
N HIS A 197 -11.54 -7.37 3.54
CA HIS A 197 -10.90 -6.07 3.44
C HIS A 197 -9.88 -6.06 2.33
N ALA A 198 -9.86 -5.00 1.54
CA ALA A 198 -8.95 -4.86 0.41
C ALA A 198 -8.20 -3.53 0.48
N VAL A 199 -7.00 -3.54 -0.06
CA VAL A 199 -6.16 -2.36 -0.26
C VAL A 199 -5.66 -2.32 -1.70
N GLU A 200 -5.45 -1.14 -2.24
CA GLU A 200 -4.86 -0.99 -3.57
C GLU A 200 -3.35 -1.19 -3.50
N GLY A 201 -2.87 -2.21 -4.19
CA GLY A 201 -1.45 -2.44 -4.40
C GLY A 201 -0.99 -1.97 -5.77
N ALA A 202 0.29 -1.92 -6.03
CA ALA A 202 0.86 -1.51 -7.32
C ALA A 202 0.39 -2.36 -8.52
N ASN A 203 -0.08 -3.59 -8.29
CA ASN A 203 -0.61 -4.49 -9.31
C ASN A 203 -2.13 -4.64 -9.28
N GLY A 204 -2.79 -3.95 -8.35
CA GLY A 204 -4.24 -3.97 -8.19
C GLY A 204 -4.70 -4.30 -6.79
N GLU A 205 -5.95 -4.67 -6.65
CA GLU A 205 -6.60 -4.98 -5.38
C GLU A 205 -5.99 -6.20 -4.68
N LEU A 206 -5.39 -5.97 -3.52
CA LEU A 206 -4.93 -7.00 -2.60
C LEU A 206 -5.98 -7.17 -1.50
N GLY A 207 -6.71 -8.30 -1.53
CA GLY A 207 -7.81 -8.56 -0.62
C GLY A 207 -7.51 -9.69 0.37
N PHE A 208 -8.08 -9.55 1.56
CA PHE A 208 -8.02 -10.54 2.64
C PHE A 208 -9.46 -10.93 3.03
N TYR A 209 -9.82 -12.17 2.78
CA TYR A 209 -11.08 -12.73 3.23
C TYR A 209 -10.83 -13.68 4.38
N LEU A 210 -11.45 -13.39 5.51
CA LEU A 210 -11.25 -14.08 6.77
C LEU A 210 -12.57 -14.56 7.33
N ILE A 211 -12.66 -15.85 7.69
CA ILE A 211 -13.73 -16.40 8.53
C ILE A 211 -13.09 -16.84 9.85
N HIS A 212 -13.61 -16.33 10.96
CA HIS A 212 -13.19 -16.66 12.31
C HIS A 212 -14.34 -17.28 13.10
N ASP A 213 -14.11 -18.41 13.76
CA ASP A 213 -15.10 -19.16 14.54
C ASP A 213 -15.01 -18.93 16.06
N GLY A 214 -14.12 -18.01 16.49
CA GLY A 214 -13.84 -17.72 17.89
C GLY A 214 -12.74 -18.61 18.50
N GLY A 215 -12.06 -19.42 17.70
CA GLY A 215 -10.92 -20.24 18.13
C GLY A 215 -9.60 -19.43 18.17
N ARG A 216 -8.46 -20.13 18.32
CA ARG A 216 -7.12 -19.51 18.29
C ARG A 216 -6.63 -19.19 16.90
N SER A 217 -7.18 -19.83 15.89
CA SER A 217 -6.80 -19.70 14.49
C SER A 217 -8.03 -19.41 13.65
N PRO A 218 -7.89 -18.69 12.54
CA PRO A 218 -9.02 -18.48 11.65
C PRO A 218 -9.49 -19.83 11.06
N TYR A 219 -10.82 -20.00 10.96
CA TYR A 219 -11.41 -21.15 10.30
C TYR A 219 -11.04 -21.20 8.82
N ARG A 220 -11.05 -20.03 8.16
CA ARG A 220 -10.66 -19.90 6.76
C ARG A 220 -10.00 -18.54 6.50
N LEU A 221 -8.92 -18.54 5.75
CA LEU A 221 -8.25 -17.35 5.24
C LEU A 221 -8.01 -17.51 3.74
N HIS A 222 -8.42 -16.51 2.96
CA HIS A 222 -8.13 -16.44 1.54
C HIS A 222 -7.51 -15.10 1.19
N PHE A 223 -6.42 -15.14 0.44
CA PHE A 223 -5.75 -13.96 -0.10
C PHE A 223 -6.17 -13.76 -1.56
N ARG A 224 -6.83 -12.65 -1.89
CA ARG A 224 -6.98 -12.21 -3.26
C ARG A 224 -5.68 -11.51 -3.67
N ARG A 225 -4.96 -12.13 -4.56
CA ARG A 225 -3.61 -11.68 -4.99
C ARG A 225 -3.72 -11.10 -6.39
N PRO A 226 -3.55 -9.78 -6.60
CA PRO A 226 -3.75 -9.17 -7.91
C PRO A 226 -2.81 -9.76 -8.96
N SER A 227 -1.53 -9.94 -8.64
CA SER A 227 -0.55 -10.49 -9.57
C SER A 227 -0.87 -11.93 -10.03
N PHE A 228 -1.56 -12.72 -9.20
CA PHE A 228 -1.95 -14.08 -9.57
C PHE A 228 -3.22 -14.12 -10.41
N VAL A 229 -4.18 -13.23 -10.12
CA VAL A 229 -5.43 -13.12 -10.88
C VAL A 229 -5.16 -12.53 -12.27
N ASN A 230 -4.21 -11.58 -12.36
CA ASN A 230 -3.86 -10.90 -13.59
C ASN A 230 -2.91 -11.71 -14.51
N TYR A 231 -2.48 -12.90 -14.09
CA TYR A 231 -1.60 -13.80 -14.85
C TYR A 231 -2.43 -14.73 -15.74
#